data_97157039303e26f8e6ed63f156e525e1
#
_entry.id   97157039303e26f8e6ed63f156e525e1
#
_cell.length_a   1.000
_cell.length_b   1.000
_cell.length_c   1.000
_cell.angle_alpha   90.00
_cell.angle_beta   90.00
_cell.angle_gamma   90.00
#
_symmetry.space_group_name_H-M   'P 1'
#
loop_
_entity.id
_entity.type
_entity.pdbx_description
1 polymer ?
#
loop_
_entity_poly.entity_id
_entity_poly.type
_entity_poly.pdbx_seq_one_letter_code
_entity_poly.pdbx_strand_id
1 'polypeptide(L)'
;MEFNDIVSSAFPYQPLSSGQQNNVRDLINVSKKFHNDAGISHTASQNISQDLFVIESGHQPNFIPYAGIWKKAFLLHYISSIITEAGKHSCVFYGFADQNLSTASLLFRNQIPALNKTGTEKIGLKKIDDTNNKWKCFNRIEKPPLEIWKAEIQKLENYYKSNSNKLAGGPLATKDEIQIYIELLWKSYDSATTLSDLNAFFFAKVCEEILQLKLLFFRYSDVQKHRLFSDEWRKILTNLNTFNTTYNRAITDSQLELNQVSMDTIPFWYHCDCGGKLLLKSTEQFTLTGICPVCQKEYHIQCNSQFSDINPYLEHMGFNAVTRNVILSEGIGTSIFVSGSGGSLKYSTISDLISRELNLRIPLTVSWISRDYYLGPVHKTGLQDLIKMYKISIDDIISSEANDKLNHHLSVLKKDLDLVREERNDRKLLKIQMNTYNNSLNLTHNVKTSFAIIPSMIDLFAGMESSQITGAWSNAIKHSSVEKMHSCLVKIKKDVCYEDKESGISPNDVKKIYDGIAAIRVP
;
A
#
# COMPACT_ATOMS: atom_id res chain seq x y z
N MET A 1 13.67 22.40 -10.54
CA MET A 1 12.25 22.45 -10.94
C MET A 1 11.46 21.87 -9.78
N GLU A 2 10.57 22.65 -9.20
CA GLU A 2 9.75 22.19 -8.10
C GLU A 2 8.65 21.24 -8.62
N PHE A 3 8.14 20.38 -7.75
CA PHE A 3 7.11 19.42 -8.15
C PHE A 3 5.84 20.13 -8.68
N ASN A 4 5.47 21.24 -8.06
CA ASN A 4 4.32 22.04 -8.48
C ASN A 4 4.48 22.59 -9.90
N ASP A 5 5.71 22.99 -10.29
CA ASP A 5 6.00 23.47 -11.66
C ASP A 5 5.81 22.36 -12.68
N ILE A 6 6.19 21.12 -12.32
CA ILE A 6 6.01 19.96 -13.19
C ILE A 6 4.54 19.67 -13.41
N VAL A 7 3.75 19.68 -12.32
CA VAL A 7 2.30 19.47 -12.41
C VAL A 7 1.62 20.61 -13.21
N SER A 8 2.10 21.85 -13.06
CA SER A 8 1.47 23.01 -13.70
C SER A 8 1.87 23.22 -15.15
N SER A 9 3.10 22.87 -15.53
CA SER A 9 3.71 23.27 -16.81
C SER A 9 4.17 22.14 -17.73
N ALA A 10 4.32 20.91 -17.24
CA ALA A 10 5.07 19.88 -17.94
C ALA A 10 4.20 18.85 -18.69
N PHE A 11 2.90 19.01 -18.72
CA PHE A 11 2.05 18.02 -19.37
C PHE A 11 1.68 18.44 -20.78
N PRO A 12 2.02 17.63 -21.79
CA PRO A 12 1.27 17.72 -23.03
C PRO A 12 -0.17 17.30 -22.70
N TYR A 13 -0.99 18.29 -22.43
CA TYR A 13 -2.42 18.09 -22.24
C TYR A 13 -2.99 17.46 -23.51
N GLN A 14 -3.51 16.25 -23.38
CA GLN A 14 -4.24 15.59 -24.45
C GLN A 14 -5.73 15.64 -24.12
N PRO A 15 -6.54 16.37 -24.91
CA PRO A 15 -7.99 16.45 -24.69
C PRO A 15 -8.64 15.06 -24.62
N LEU A 16 -9.69 14.93 -23.82
CA LEU A 16 -10.49 13.72 -23.79
C LEU A 16 -11.34 13.62 -25.04
N SER A 17 -11.29 12.49 -25.73
CA SER A 17 -12.26 12.16 -26.76
C SER A 17 -13.67 12.00 -26.17
N SER A 18 -14.69 12.06 -27.00
CA SER A 18 -16.08 11.83 -26.57
C SER A 18 -16.28 10.43 -25.98
N GLY A 19 -15.60 9.41 -26.50
CA GLY A 19 -15.59 8.05 -25.92
C GLY A 19 -14.99 8.04 -24.51
N GLN A 20 -13.84 8.68 -24.31
CA GLN A 20 -13.21 8.80 -22.99
C GLN A 20 -14.07 9.56 -21.99
N GLN A 21 -14.73 10.65 -22.42
CA GLN A 21 -15.67 11.38 -21.57
C GLN A 21 -16.85 10.50 -21.12
N ASN A 22 -17.37 9.63 -21.99
CA ASN A 22 -18.42 8.67 -21.64
C ASN A 22 -17.88 7.63 -20.63
N ASN A 23 -16.72 7.06 -20.89
CA ASN A 23 -16.07 6.12 -19.98
C ASN A 23 -15.81 6.74 -18.59
N VAL A 24 -15.43 8.02 -18.52
CA VAL A 24 -15.30 8.74 -17.24
C VAL A 24 -16.65 8.84 -16.52
N ARG A 25 -17.75 9.14 -17.23
CA ARG A 25 -19.11 9.17 -16.64
C ARG A 25 -19.49 7.81 -16.08
N ASP A 26 -19.23 6.75 -16.83
CA ASP A 26 -19.54 5.39 -16.42
C ASP A 26 -18.71 4.97 -15.19
N LEU A 27 -17.43 5.32 -15.14
CA LEU A 27 -16.59 5.06 -13.98
C LEU A 27 -17.03 5.88 -12.74
N ILE A 28 -17.52 7.12 -12.92
CA ILE A 28 -18.14 7.90 -11.85
C ILE A 28 -19.40 7.20 -11.31
N ASN A 29 -20.22 6.60 -12.17
CA ASN A 29 -21.40 5.83 -11.74
C ASN A 29 -21.00 4.57 -10.95
N VAL A 30 -19.96 3.87 -11.38
CA VAL A 30 -19.37 2.73 -10.63
C VAL A 30 -18.84 3.20 -9.28
N SER A 31 -18.14 4.33 -9.24
CA SER A 31 -17.67 4.96 -8.00
C SER A 31 -18.82 5.32 -7.06
N LYS A 32 -19.90 5.90 -7.58
CA LYS A 32 -21.09 6.22 -6.79
C LYS A 32 -21.68 5.00 -6.09
N LYS A 33 -21.70 3.86 -6.79
CA LYS A 33 -22.13 2.60 -6.16
C LYS A 33 -21.21 2.21 -5.00
N PHE A 34 -19.89 2.24 -5.19
CA PHE A 34 -18.94 1.95 -4.12
C PHE A 34 -19.13 2.87 -2.91
N HIS A 35 -19.28 4.19 -3.15
CA HIS A 35 -19.48 5.17 -2.08
C HIS A 35 -20.76 4.90 -1.30
N ASN A 36 -21.85 4.56 -1.98
CA ASN A 36 -23.11 4.16 -1.32
C ASN A 36 -22.93 2.88 -0.49
N ASP A 37 -22.29 1.84 -1.06
CA ASP A 37 -22.02 0.59 -0.36
C ASP A 37 -21.14 0.82 0.89
N ALA A 38 -20.15 1.69 0.79
CA ALA A 38 -19.25 2.06 1.88
C ALA A 38 -19.87 3.04 2.89
N GLY A 39 -20.96 3.72 2.55
CA GLY A 39 -21.57 4.76 3.39
C GLY A 39 -20.71 6.02 3.52
N ILE A 40 -20.07 6.44 2.43
CA ILE A 40 -19.26 7.67 2.33
C ILE A 40 -19.85 8.62 1.31
N SER A 41 -19.50 9.91 1.40
CA SER A 41 -20.02 10.93 0.48
C SER A 41 -19.46 10.74 -0.94
N HIS A 42 -20.23 11.14 -1.94
CA HIS A 42 -19.81 11.10 -3.34
C HIS A 42 -19.86 12.51 -3.92
N THR A 43 -18.69 13.11 -4.12
CA THR A 43 -18.52 14.48 -4.61
C THR A 43 -17.85 14.52 -5.98
N ALA A 44 -18.48 13.92 -6.99
CA ALA A 44 -17.97 14.02 -8.35
C ALA A 44 -18.40 15.33 -9.01
N SER A 45 -17.49 15.97 -9.76
CA SER A 45 -17.86 17.05 -10.68
C SER A 45 -18.80 16.51 -11.76
N GLN A 46 -19.92 17.19 -11.98
CA GLN A 46 -20.84 16.85 -13.07
C GLN A 46 -20.34 17.35 -14.44
N ASN A 47 -19.35 18.23 -14.45
CA ASN A 47 -18.85 18.85 -15.67
C ASN A 47 -17.68 18.07 -16.26
N ILE A 48 -17.98 17.10 -17.10
CA ILE A 48 -16.98 16.30 -17.82
C ILE A 48 -16.79 16.93 -19.20
N SER A 49 -15.75 17.75 -19.31
CA SER A 49 -15.33 18.40 -20.55
C SER A 49 -14.13 17.68 -21.17
N GLN A 50 -13.80 18.03 -22.41
CA GLN A 50 -12.58 17.58 -23.06
C GLN A 50 -11.31 18.01 -22.30
N ASP A 51 -11.38 19.09 -21.53
CA ASP A 51 -10.27 19.71 -20.80
C ASP A 51 -10.12 19.18 -19.37
N LEU A 52 -10.83 18.11 -19.02
CA LEU A 52 -10.76 17.48 -17.71
C LEU A 52 -9.44 16.73 -17.52
N PHE A 53 -8.74 16.98 -16.42
CA PHE A 53 -7.59 16.18 -16.00
C PHE A 53 -8.08 14.94 -15.24
N VAL A 54 -7.76 13.76 -15.76
CA VAL A 54 -8.04 12.51 -15.07
C VAL A 54 -6.79 12.07 -14.34
N ILE A 55 -6.89 11.94 -13.03
CA ILE A 55 -5.82 11.50 -12.14
C ILE A 55 -6.24 10.17 -11.53
N GLU A 56 -5.39 9.18 -11.59
CA GLU A 56 -5.74 7.87 -11.05
C GLU A 56 -4.63 7.21 -10.26
N SER A 57 -5.02 6.30 -9.43
CA SER A 57 -4.18 5.31 -8.78
C SER A 57 -4.99 4.08 -8.41
N GLY A 58 -4.31 3.03 -8.00
CA GLY A 58 -4.97 1.86 -7.45
C GLY A 58 -4.03 1.05 -6.56
N HIS A 59 -4.64 0.29 -5.66
CA HIS A 59 -3.94 -0.63 -4.79
C HIS A 59 -4.83 -1.82 -4.41
N GLN A 60 -4.22 -2.93 -4.00
CA GLN A 60 -4.99 -3.99 -3.36
C GLN A 60 -5.53 -3.50 -2.01
N PRO A 61 -6.74 -3.91 -1.59
CA PRO A 61 -7.31 -3.49 -0.32
C PRO A 61 -6.63 -4.24 0.85
N ASN A 62 -5.54 -3.65 1.36
CA ASN A 62 -4.78 -4.21 2.48
C ASN A 62 -5.50 -4.00 3.82
N PHE A 63 -5.30 -4.94 4.75
CA PHE A 63 -5.77 -4.83 6.11
C PHE A 63 -4.91 -3.81 6.89
N ILE A 64 -5.54 -2.76 7.42
CA ILE A 64 -4.87 -1.68 8.19
C ILE A 64 -3.52 -1.32 7.56
N PRO A 65 -3.50 -0.70 6.36
CA PRO A 65 -2.27 -0.51 5.61
C PRO A 65 -1.30 0.46 6.29
N TYR A 66 -0.01 0.29 6.01
CA TYR A 66 1.03 1.20 6.47
C TYR A 66 1.00 2.54 5.72
N ALA A 67 1.67 3.56 6.26
CA ALA A 67 1.63 4.95 5.81
C ALA A 67 1.89 5.16 4.31
N GLY A 68 2.74 4.35 3.69
CA GLY A 68 3.06 4.47 2.26
C GLY A 68 1.86 4.34 1.31
N ILE A 69 0.83 3.56 1.70
CA ILE A 69 -0.39 3.40 0.89
C ILE A 69 -1.29 4.64 1.03
N TRP A 70 -1.38 5.19 2.22
CA TRP A 70 -2.13 6.42 2.50
C TRP A 70 -1.50 7.64 1.83
N LYS A 71 -0.16 7.74 1.83
CA LYS A 71 0.58 8.78 1.10
C LYS A 71 0.26 8.79 -0.40
N LYS A 72 -0.03 7.64 -0.97
CA LYS A 72 -0.43 7.52 -2.37
C LYS A 72 -1.80 8.17 -2.62
N ALA A 73 -2.78 7.93 -1.73
CA ALA A 73 -4.07 8.59 -1.78
C ALA A 73 -3.94 10.11 -1.53
N PHE A 74 -3.11 10.50 -0.58
CA PHE A 74 -2.81 11.90 -0.31
C PHE A 74 -2.18 12.60 -1.52
N LEU A 75 -1.22 11.97 -2.20
CA LEU A 75 -0.56 12.54 -3.38
C LEU A 75 -1.54 12.78 -4.53
N LEU A 76 -2.52 11.89 -4.73
CA LEU A 76 -3.61 12.12 -5.70
C LEU A 76 -4.39 13.41 -5.37
N HIS A 77 -4.80 13.55 -4.12
CA HIS A 77 -5.53 14.73 -3.64
C HIS A 77 -4.67 16.00 -3.77
N TYR A 78 -3.38 15.92 -3.41
CA TYR A 78 -2.44 17.04 -3.51
C TYR A 78 -2.22 17.50 -4.96
N ILE A 79 -2.08 16.56 -5.91
CA ILE A 79 -1.99 16.90 -7.34
C ILE A 79 -3.27 17.58 -7.83
N SER A 80 -4.43 17.06 -7.40
CA SER A 80 -5.73 17.66 -7.74
C SER A 80 -5.85 19.10 -7.23
N SER A 81 -5.36 19.40 -6.02
CA SER A 81 -5.39 20.78 -5.49
C SER A 81 -4.51 21.73 -6.31
N ILE A 82 -3.31 21.31 -6.73
CA ILE A 82 -2.46 22.12 -7.61
C ILE A 82 -3.17 22.44 -8.94
N ILE A 83 -3.80 21.43 -9.54
CA ILE A 83 -4.54 21.60 -10.81
C ILE A 83 -5.71 22.58 -10.63
N THR A 84 -6.42 22.49 -9.50
CA THR A 84 -7.53 23.38 -9.17
C THR A 84 -7.04 24.82 -8.91
N GLU A 85 -5.93 24.99 -8.19
CA GLU A 85 -5.29 26.30 -7.97
C GLU A 85 -4.83 26.95 -9.29
N ALA A 86 -4.46 26.13 -10.29
CA ALA A 86 -4.17 26.60 -11.64
C ALA A 86 -5.42 26.92 -12.50
N GLY A 87 -6.62 26.91 -11.91
CA GLY A 87 -7.89 27.21 -12.59
C GLY A 87 -8.39 26.10 -13.52
N LYS A 88 -7.91 24.86 -13.35
CA LYS A 88 -8.29 23.71 -14.16
C LYS A 88 -9.14 22.72 -13.36
N HIS A 89 -9.85 21.85 -14.07
CA HIS A 89 -10.70 20.83 -13.45
C HIS A 89 -10.02 19.47 -13.47
N SER A 90 -10.16 18.71 -12.38
CA SER A 90 -9.67 17.35 -12.29
C SER A 90 -10.73 16.38 -11.75
N CYS A 91 -10.61 15.12 -12.16
CA CYS A 91 -11.35 13.99 -11.63
C CYS A 91 -10.34 12.98 -11.08
N VAL A 92 -10.49 12.56 -9.82
CA VAL A 92 -9.47 11.80 -9.11
C VAL A 92 -10.02 10.44 -8.71
N PHE A 93 -9.48 9.38 -9.30
CA PHE A 93 -9.92 8.01 -9.07
C PHE A 93 -8.90 7.22 -8.23
N TYR A 94 -9.43 6.42 -7.30
CA TYR A 94 -8.65 5.43 -6.56
C TYR A 94 -9.31 4.04 -6.65
N GLY A 95 -8.69 3.15 -7.42
CA GLY A 95 -9.22 1.81 -7.67
C GLY A 95 -8.71 0.75 -6.69
N PHE A 96 -9.60 -0.07 -6.14
CA PHE A 96 -9.25 -1.22 -5.33
C PHE A 96 -9.12 -2.48 -6.21
N ALA A 97 -7.90 -3.06 -6.23
CA ALA A 97 -7.63 -4.33 -6.90
C ALA A 97 -8.13 -5.50 -6.04
N ASP A 98 -9.44 -5.56 -5.88
CA ASP A 98 -10.19 -6.51 -5.05
C ASP A 98 -10.19 -7.94 -5.62
N GLN A 99 -9.83 -8.08 -6.89
CA GLN A 99 -9.71 -9.35 -7.60
C GLN A 99 -8.31 -9.98 -7.50
N ASN A 100 -7.42 -9.46 -6.69
CA ASN A 100 -6.12 -10.08 -6.46
C ASN A 100 -6.27 -11.46 -5.80
N LEU A 101 -5.26 -12.32 -6.00
CA LEU A 101 -5.24 -13.61 -5.30
C LEU A 101 -5.11 -13.40 -3.79
N SER A 102 -5.79 -14.22 -3.01
CA SER A 102 -5.80 -14.19 -1.55
C SER A 102 -4.51 -14.68 -0.88
N THR A 103 -3.39 -14.68 -1.62
CA THR A 103 -2.10 -15.19 -1.12
C THR A 103 -1.28 -14.17 -0.34
N ALA A 104 -1.51 -12.88 -0.55
CA ALA A 104 -0.71 -11.83 0.08
C ALA A 104 -1.09 -11.66 1.57
N SER A 105 -0.11 -11.77 2.47
CA SER A 105 -0.34 -11.65 3.92
C SER A 105 -0.90 -10.30 4.35
N LEU A 106 -0.55 -9.22 3.65
CA LEU A 106 -1.03 -7.85 3.94
C LEU A 106 -2.53 -7.66 3.69
N LEU A 107 -3.20 -8.58 3.00
CA LEU A 107 -4.66 -8.56 2.86
C LEU A 107 -5.38 -8.97 4.16
N PHE A 108 -4.71 -9.70 5.03
CA PHE A 108 -5.29 -10.29 6.25
C PHE A 108 -4.74 -9.68 7.53
N ARG A 109 -3.51 -9.21 7.53
CA ARG A 109 -2.81 -8.78 8.75
C ARG A 109 -1.74 -7.74 8.48
N ASN A 110 -1.41 -7.00 9.53
CA ASN A 110 -0.28 -6.07 9.57
C ASN A 110 0.51 -6.25 10.87
N GLN A 111 1.59 -5.51 11.04
CA GLN A 111 2.41 -5.46 12.24
C GLN A 111 2.52 -4.01 12.70
N ILE A 112 2.45 -3.82 14.00
CA ILE A 112 2.69 -2.53 14.65
C ILE A 112 3.88 -2.64 15.60
N PRO A 113 4.63 -1.55 15.87
CA PRO A 113 5.67 -1.52 16.88
C PRO A 113 5.11 -1.90 18.25
N ALA A 114 5.84 -2.70 19.05
CA ALA A 114 5.41 -3.08 20.38
C ALA A 114 6.59 -3.24 21.36
N LEU A 115 6.33 -3.03 22.64
CA LEU A 115 7.29 -3.24 23.74
C LEU A 115 7.22 -4.68 24.30
N ASN A 116 6.84 -5.63 23.47
CA ASN A 116 6.82 -7.04 23.82
C ASN A 116 8.15 -7.73 23.48
N LYS A 117 8.24 -9.03 23.77
CA LYS A 117 9.47 -9.83 23.51
C LYS A 117 9.90 -9.91 22.04
N THR A 118 9.08 -9.46 21.10
CA THR A 118 9.38 -9.53 19.66
C THR A 118 9.59 -8.16 19.03
N GLY A 119 9.41 -7.06 19.77
CA GLY A 119 9.43 -5.69 19.24
C GLY A 119 8.24 -5.34 18.34
N THR A 120 7.31 -6.28 18.13
CA THR A 120 6.18 -6.11 17.24
C THR A 120 4.91 -6.77 17.79
N GLU A 121 3.76 -6.22 17.48
CA GLU A 121 2.47 -6.85 17.68
C GLU A 121 1.82 -7.14 16.32
N LYS A 122 1.35 -8.36 16.14
CA LYS A 122 0.61 -8.76 14.94
C LYS A 122 -0.86 -8.47 15.15
N ILE A 123 -1.43 -7.69 14.24
CA ILE A 123 -2.85 -7.37 14.19
C ILE A 123 -3.47 -7.97 12.94
N GLY A 124 -4.68 -8.49 13.05
CA GLY A 124 -5.46 -9.00 11.92
C GLY A 124 -5.81 -10.47 11.99
N LEU A 125 -6.34 -10.93 10.89
CA LEU A 125 -6.97 -12.23 10.76
C LEU A 125 -5.94 -13.32 10.44
N LYS A 126 -6.21 -14.55 10.87
CA LYS A 126 -5.43 -15.70 10.43
C LYS A 126 -5.59 -15.87 8.92
N LYS A 127 -4.48 -15.93 8.20
CA LYS A 127 -4.51 -16.25 6.76
C LYS A 127 -5.20 -17.60 6.57
N ILE A 128 -6.10 -17.67 5.60
CA ILE A 128 -6.74 -18.91 5.22
C ILE A 128 -5.72 -19.72 4.41
N ASP A 129 -5.04 -20.66 5.06
CA ASP A 129 -4.03 -21.55 4.46
C ASP A 129 -4.67 -22.78 3.76
N ASP A 130 -5.89 -22.64 3.28
CA ASP A 130 -6.55 -23.67 2.48
C ASP A 130 -5.97 -23.67 1.07
N THR A 131 -5.51 -24.83 0.61
CA THR A 131 -4.99 -25.03 -0.74
C THR A 131 -6.01 -24.63 -1.81
N ASN A 132 -7.30 -24.79 -1.55
CA ASN A 132 -8.39 -24.42 -2.45
C ASN A 132 -8.57 -22.89 -2.53
N ASN A 133 -8.31 -22.14 -1.46
CA ASN A 133 -8.45 -20.68 -1.46
C ASN A 133 -7.25 -19.96 -2.08
N LYS A 134 -6.12 -20.62 -2.27
CA LYS A 134 -4.91 -20.04 -2.87
C LYS A 134 -5.16 -19.39 -4.23
N TRP A 135 -6.08 -19.94 -5.01
CA TRP A 135 -6.40 -19.48 -6.36
C TRP A 135 -7.71 -18.70 -6.45
N LYS A 136 -8.34 -18.40 -5.32
CA LYS A 136 -9.55 -17.57 -5.29
C LYS A 136 -9.23 -16.09 -5.29
N CYS A 137 -10.10 -15.31 -5.93
CA CYS A 137 -10.09 -13.87 -5.86
C CYS A 137 -10.39 -13.39 -4.43
N PHE A 138 -9.72 -12.34 -4.00
CA PHE A 138 -9.88 -11.82 -2.64
C PHE A 138 -11.30 -11.30 -2.35
N ASN A 139 -11.98 -10.76 -3.34
CA ASN A 139 -13.39 -10.35 -3.24
C ASN A 139 -14.40 -11.53 -3.15
N ARG A 140 -13.91 -12.77 -3.14
CA ARG A 140 -14.70 -13.98 -2.89
C ARG A 140 -14.45 -14.56 -1.50
N ILE A 141 -13.64 -13.90 -0.69
CA ILE A 141 -13.39 -14.28 0.69
C ILE A 141 -14.40 -13.53 1.57
N GLU A 142 -15.19 -14.27 2.30
CA GLU A 142 -16.17 -13.72 3.24
C GLU A 142 -15.48 -12.90 4.34
N LYS A 143 -16.15 -11.88 4.85
CA LYS A 143 -15.67 -11.18 6.05
C LYS A 143 -15.62 -12.16 7.25
N PRO A 144 -14.75 -11.92 8.23
CA PRO A 144 -14.63 -12.82 9.38
C PRO A 144 -15.94 -12.88 10.17
N PRO A 145 -16.24 -14.01 10.86
CA PRO A 145 -17.33 -14.06 11.83
C PRO A 145 -17.18 -12.96 12.89
N LEU A 146 -18.31 -12.45 13.37
CA LEU A 146 -18.37 -11.34 14.33
C LEU A 146 -17.49 -11.56 15.57
N GLU A 147 -17.48 -12.75 16.11
CA GLU A 147 -16.69 -13.06 17.33
C GLU A 147 -15.18 -12.98 17.06
N ILE A 148 -14.73 -13.41 15.89
CA ILE A 148 -13.32 -13.30 15.51
C ILE A 148 -12.97 -11.82 15.31
N TRP A 149 -13.82 -11.05 14.62
CA TRP A 149 -13.62 -9.64 14.40
C TRP A 149 -13.57 -8.86 15.72
N LYS A 150 -14.53 -9.11 16.60
CA LYS A 150 -14.61 -8.51 17.94
C LYS A 150 -13.35 -8.77 18.76
N ALA A 151 -12.83 -9.99 18.72
CA ALA A 151 -11.60 -10.34 19.43
C ALA A 151 -10.38 -9.57 18.91
N GLU A 152 -10.25 -9.41 17.59
CA GLU A 152 -9.11 -8.65 17.00
C GLU A 152 -9.23 -7.15 17.28
N ILE A 153 -10.42 -6.56 17.18
CA ILE A 153 -10.62 -5.15 17.53
C ILE A 153 -10.37 -4.91 19.01
N GLN A 154 -10.87 -5.79 19.89
CA GLN A 154 -10.63 -5.70 21.33
C GLN A 154 -9.12 -5.81 21.67
N LYS A 155 -8.40 -6.67 20.96
CA LYS A 155 -6.94 -6.78 21.10
C LYS A 155 -6.26 -5.46 20.73
N LEU A 156 -6.66 -4.83 19.62
CA LEU A 156 -6.15 -3.54 19.16
C LEU A 156 -6.44 -2.41 20.17
N GLU A 157 -7.70 -2.33 20.64
CA GLU A 157 -8.10 -1.36 21.69
C GLU A 157 -7.30 -1.54 22.97
N ASN A 158 -7.19 -2.78 23.46
CA ASN A 158 -6.45 -3.09 24.67
C ASN A 158 -4.98 -2.75 24.54
N TYR A 159 -4.38 -2.97 23.36
CA TYR A 159 -3.01 -2.60 23.09
C TYR A 159 -2.78 -1.09 23.31
N TYR A 160 -3.62 -0.24 22.70
CA TYR A 160 -3.48 1.22 22.85
C TYR A 160 -3.90 1.72 24.24
N LYS A 161 -4.93 1.15 24.86
CA LYS A 161 -5.35 1.50 26.23
C LYS A 161 -4.32 1.11 27.29
N SER A 162 -3.75 -0.10 27.20
CA SER A 162 -2.78 -0.59 28.20
C SER A 162 -1.42 0.10 28.09
N ASN A 163 -1.04 0.54 26.89
CA ASN A 163 0.21 1.20 26.65
C ASN A 163 0.15 2.72 26.91
N SER A 164 -1.04 3.33 26.89
CA SER A 164 -1.21 4.77 27.14
C SER A 164 -0.64 5.23 28.48
N ASN A 165 -0.66 4.38 29.51
CA ASN A 165 -0.14 4.70 30.85
C ASN A 165 1.34 4.33 31.05
N LYS A 166 1.92 3.57 30.12
CA LYS A 166 3.30 3.06 30.23
C LYS A 166 4.25 3.76 29.27
N LEU A 167 3.71 4.48 28.29
CA LEU A 167 4.51 5.09 27.23
C LEU A 167 5.02 6.46 27.67
N ALA A 168 6.27 6.72 27.34
CA ALA A 168 6.88 8.03 27.56
C ALA A 168 6.16 9.10 26.72
N GLY A 169 5.72 10.18 27.36
CA GLY A 169 4.99 11.27 26.72
C GLY A 169 3.55 11.48 27.23
N GLY A 170 3.14 10.73 28.25
CA GLY A 170 1.81 10.89 28.85
C GLY A 170 0.69 10.19 28.08
N PRO A 171 -0.58 10.47 28.37
CA PRO A 171 -1.69 9.89 27.65
C PRO A 171 -1.58 10.21 26.17
N LEU A 172 -1.78 9.21 25.33
CA LEU A 172 -1.79 9.36 23.86
C LEU A 172 -2.56 10.62 23.49
N ALA A 173 -1.87 11.57 22.85
CA ALA A 173 -2.38 12.94 22.64
C ALA A 173 -3.69 12.99 21.79
N THR A 174 -4.09 11.87 21.19
CA THR A 174 -5.19 11.78 20.23
C THR A 174 -6.10 10.60 20.52
N LYS A 175 -6.58 10.48 21.77
CA LYS A 175 -7.61 9.47 22.12
C LYS A 175 -8.78 9.47 21.14
N ASP A 176 -9.18 10.64 20.69
CA ASP A 176 -10.35 10.83 19.83
C ASP A 176 -10.10 10.26 18.42
N GLU A 177 -8.95 10.49 17.81
CA GLU A 177 -8.65 9.94 16.47
C GLU A 177 -8.51 8.41 16.48
N ILE A 178 -7.91 7.83 17.51
CA ILE A 178 -7.86 6.36 17.67
C ILE A 178 -9.28 5.81 17.87
N GLN A 179 -10.11 6.48 18.67
CA GLN A 179 -11.48 6.06 18.86
C GLN A 179 -12.27 6.12 17.55
N ILE A 180 -12.17 7.22 16.80
CA ILE A 180 -12.80 7.36 15.49
C ILE A 180 -12.28 6.28 14.53
N TYR A 181 -10.96 6.01 14.51
CA TYR A 181 -10.37 4.98 13.67
C TYR A 181 -10.97 3.58 13.95
N ILE A 182 -11.15 3.24 15.22
CA ILE A 182 -11.79 1.97 15.64
C ILE A 182 -13.27 1.95 15.28
N GLU A 183 -13.99 3.05 15.44
CA GLU A 183 -15.39 3.17 15.01
C GLU A 183 -15.53 2.98 13.50
N LEU A 184 -14.60 3.50 12.69
CA LEU A 184 -14.58 3.28 11.25
C LEU A 184 -14.31 1.82 10.88
N LEU A 185 -13.51 1.09 11.65
CA LEU A 185 -13.35 -0.36 11.48
C LEU A 185 -14.68 -1.09 11.70
N TRP A 186 -15.45 -0.73 12.75
CA TRP A 186 -16.77 -1.29 13.02
C TRP A 186 -17.78 -0.93 11.93
N LYS A 187 -17.91 0.34 11.56
CA LYS A 187 -18.79 0.79 10.48
C LYS A 187 -18.47 0.08 9.15
N SER A 188 -17.20 -0.20 8.90
CA SER A 188 -16.79 -0.92 7.70
C SER A 188 -17.14 -2.41 7.76
N TYR A 189 -17.01 -3.03 8.92
CA TYR A 189 -17.44 -4.40 9.14
C TYR A 189 -18.96 -4.55 8.91
N ASP A 190 -19.77 -3.63 9.42
CA ASP A 190 -21.23 -3.69 9.33
C ASP A 190 -21.70 -3.57 7.86
N SER A 191 -21.09 -2.69 7.08
CA SER A 191 -21.45 -2.47 5.67
C SER A 191 -20.83 -3.48 4.70
N ALA A 192 -19.74 -4.16 5.06
CA ALA A 192 -19.05 -5.10 4.20
C ALA A 192 -19.74 -6.46 4.10
N THR A 193 -19.65 -7.09 2.92
CA THR A 193 -20.02 -8.49 2.71
C THR A 193 -18.80 -9.40 2.61
N THR A 194 -17.71 -8.90 2.03
CA THR A 194 -16.44 -9.61 1.85
C THR A 194 -15.33 -8.98 2.69
N LEU A 195 -14.25 -9.72 2.88
CA LEU A 195 -13.04 -9.17 3.51
C LEU A 195 -12.40 -8.06 2.66
N SER A 196 -12.53 -8.17 1.35
CA SER A 196 -12.10 -7.12 0.42
C SER A 196 -12.87 -5.82 0.62
N ASP A 197 -14.21 -5.91 0.76
CA ASP A 197 -15.06 -4.74 1.04
C ASP A 197 -14.70 -4.12 2.37
N LEU A 198 -14.53 -4.93 3.41
CA LEU A 198 -14.16 -4.45 4.75
C LEU A 198 -12.90 -3.58 4.69
N ASN A 199 -11.85 -4.08 4.05
CA ASN A 199 -10.58 -3.36 3.93
C ASN A 199 -10.71 -2.10 3.06
N ALA A 200 -11.43 -2.20 1.92
CA ALA A 200 -11.61 -1.08 1.00
C ALA A 200 -12.49 0.03 1.60
N PHE A 201 -13.59 -0.33 2.26
CA PHE A 201 -14.49 0.63 2.90
C PHE A 201 -13.81 1.33 4.07
N PHE A 202 -13.04 0.57 4.88
CA PHE A 202 -12.26 1.16 5.95
C PHE A 202 -11.24 2.19 5.43
N PHE A 203 -10.49 1.83 4.40
CA PHE A 203 -9.55 2.77 3.78
C PHE A 203 -10.26 4.03 3.28
N ALA A 204 -11.36 3.88 2.55
CA ALA A 204 -12.10 5.00 1.99
C ALA A 204 -12.70 5.92 3.07
N LYS A 205 -13.27 5.34 4.16
CA LYS A 205 -13.79 6.10 5.31
C LYS A 205 -12.71 6.90 6.01
N VAL A 206 -11.54 6.33 6.28
CA VAL A 206 -10.42 7.06 6.90
C VAL A 206 -9.94 8.18 5.99
N CYS A 207 -9.85 7.96 4.66
CA CYS A 207 -9.51 9.02 3.71
C CYS A 207 -10.50 10.19 3.78
N GLU A 208 -11.80 9.92 3.85
CA GLU A 208 -12.82 10.96 3.88
C GLU A 208 -12.95 11.60 5.27
N GLU A 209 -13.20 10.80 6.32
CA GLU A 209 -13.61 11.31 7.63
C GLU A 209 -12.44 11.84 8.46
N ILE A 210 -11.24 11.25 8.33
CA ILE A 210 -10.07 11.66 9.12
C ILE A 210 -9.12 12.52 8.28
N LEU A 211 -8.73 12.05 7.09
CA LEU A 211 -7.73 12.73 6.27
C LEU A 211 -8.34 13.80 5.34
N GLN A 212 -9.67 13.87 5.23
CA GLN A 212 -10.43 14.82 4.41
C GLN A 212 -10.01 14.84 2.93
N LEU A 213 -9.65 13.67 2.38
CA LEU A 213 -9.26 13.53 0.98
C LEU A 213 -10.48 13.36 0.08
N LYS A 214 -10.55 14.16 -0.99
CA LYS A 214 -11.65 14.08 -1.98
C LYS A 214 -11.22 13.18 -3.13
N LEU A 215 -11.61 11.89 -3.07
CA LEU A 215 -11.27 10.86 -4.06
C LEU A 215 -12.54 10.10 -4.46
N LEU A 216 -12.58 9.64 -5.70
CA LEU A 216 -13.60 8.74 -6.21
C LEU A 216 -13.09 7.31 -6.12
N PHE A 217 -13.57 6.58 -5.14
CA PHE A 217 -13.20 5.18 -4.90
C PHE A 217 -14.06 4.24 -5.74
N PHE A 218 -13.44 3.17 -6.25
CA PHE A 218 -14.15 2.11 -6.97
C PHE A 218 -13.44 0.76 -6.82
N ARG A 219 -14.16 -0.34 -7.13
CA ARG A 219 -13.60 -1.69 -7.21
C ARG A 219 -13.39 -2.06 -8.67
N TYR A 220 -12.28 -2.70 -9.00
CA TYR A 220 -12.07 -3.22 -10.36
C TYR A 220 -13.05 -4.35 -10.70
N SER A 221 -13.56 -5.09 -9.71
CA SER A 221 -14.65 -6.05 -9.93
C SER A 221 -15.95 -5.40 -10.42
N ASP A 222 -16.27 -4.20 -9.96
CA ASP A 222 -17.44 -3.47 -10.47
C ASP A 222 -17.22 -2.97 -11.90
N VAL A 223 -16.02 -2.49 -12.24
CA VAL A 223 -15.65 -2.13 -13.63
C VAL A 223 -15.84 -3.33 -14.57
N GLN A 224 -15.37 -4.50 -14.15
CA GLN A 224 -15.52 -5.75 -14.86
C GLN A 224 -17.01 -6.14 -15.03
N LYS A 225 -17.77 -6.14 -13.94
CA LYS A 225 -19.19 -6.49 -13.93
C LYS A 225 -20.02 -5.62 -14.88
N HIS A 226 -19.66 -4.35 -14.98
CA HIS A 226 -20.31 -3.40 -15.90
C HIS A 226 -19.72 -3.42 -17.30
N ARG A 227 -18.74 -4.31 -17.59
CA ARG A 227 -18.09 -4.48 -18.89
C ARG A 227 -17.53 -3.17 -19.46
N LEU A 228 -17.02 -2.29 -18.58
CA LEU A 228 -16.45 -1.04 -19.02
C LEU A 228 -15.19 -1.27 -19.86
N PHE A 229 -14.90 -0.33 -20.75
CA PHE A 229 -13.69 -0.34 -21.59
C PHE A 229 -13.65 -1.49 -22.60
N SER A 230 -14.80 -1.92 -23.13
CA SER A 230 -14.88 -3.05 -24.06
C SER A 230 -14.07 -2.85 -25.35
N ASP A 231 -13.93 -1.60 -25.82
CA ASP A 231 -13.13 -1.27 -27.00
C ASP A 231 -11.64 -1.40 -26.72
N GLU A 232 -11.18 -0.99 -25.55
CA GLU A 232 -9.80 -1.10 -25.09
C GLU A 232 -9.42 -2.58 -24.89
N TRP A 233 -10.32 -3.39 -24.33
CA TRP A 233 -10.13 -4.83 -24.25
C TRP A 233 -9.91 -5.45 -25.63
N ARG A 234 -10.77 -5.14 -26.60
CA ARG A 234 -10.66 -5.64 -27.98
C ARG A 234 -9.37 -5.19 -28.64
N LYS A 235 -8.95 -3.93 -28.47
CA LYS A 235 -7.65 -3.42 -28.98
C LYS A 235 -6.48 -4.26 -28.50
N ILE A 236 -6.44 -4.67 -27.24
CA ILE A 236 -5.36 -5.51 -26.71
C ILE A 236 -5.45 -6.92 -27.28
N LEU A 237 -6.63 -7.53 -27.34
CA LEU A 237 -6.82 -8.89 -27.83
C LEU A 237 -6.48 -9.02 -29.32
N THR A 238 -6.87 -8.06 -30.15
CA THR A 238 -6.53 -8.05 -31.59
C THR A 238 -5.04 -7.81 -31.83
N ASN A 239 -4.31 -7.24 -30.87
CA ASN A 239 -2.87 -6.99 -30.94
C ASN A 239 -2.07 -7.86 -29.96
N LEU A 240 -2.58 -9.06 -29.64
CA LEU A 240 -2.01 -9.95 -28.63
C LEU A 240 -0.53 -10.25 -28.85
N ASN A 241 -0.15 -10.52 -30.10
CA ASN A 241 1.25 -10.82 -30.45
C ASN A 241 2.18 -9.62 -30.15
N THR A 242 1.80 -8.42 -30.55
CA THR A 242 2.55 -7.19 -30.27
C THR A 242 2.62 -6.94 -28.75
N PHE A 243 1.51 -7.14 -28.05
CA PHE A 243 1.46 -6.99 -26.58
C PHE A 243 2.46 -7.93 -25.89
N ASN A 244 2.40 -9.24 -26.16
CA ASN A 244 3.24 -10.24 -25.50
C ASN A 244 4.71 -10.12 -25.90
N THR A 245 5.01 -9.78 -27.16
CA THR A 245 6.39 -9.50 -27.61
C THR A 245 6.96 -8.30 -26.86
N THR A 246 6.21 -7.19 -26.77
CA THR A 246 6.65 -5.98 -26.08
C THR A 246 6.80 -6.21 -24.58
N TYR A 247 5.87 -6.95 -23.96
CA TYR A 247 5.95 -7.34 -22.56
C TYR A 247 7.24 -8.12 -22.27
N ASN A 248 7.54 -9.16 -23.04
CA ASN A 248 8.73 -9.99 -22.87
C ASN A 248 10.03 -9.20 -23.12
N ARG A 249 10.05 -8.35 -24.17
CA ARG A 249 11.17 -7.44 -24.45
C ARG A 249 11.42 -6.49 -23.28
N ALA A 250 10.37 -5.87 -22.73
CA ALA A 250 10.48 -4.94 -21.61
C ALA A 250 11.10 -5.61 -20.37
N ILE A 251 10.74 -6.87 -20.08
CA ILE A 251 11.35 -7.63 -18.98
C ILE A 251 12.84 -7.86 -19.22
N THR A 252 13.21 -8.27 -20.42
CA THR A 252 14.62 -8.57 -20.78
C THR A 252 15.47 -7.32 -20.75
N ASP A 253 15.03 -6.26 -21.43
CA ASP A 253 15.81 -5.02 -21.58
C ASP A 253 15.99 -4.25 -20.28
N SER A 254 14.97 -4.30 -19.40
CA SER A 254 15.00 -3.60 -18.11
C SER A 254 15.45 -4.49 -16.96
N GLN A 255 15.84 -5.73 -17.20
CA GLN A 255 16.27 -6.73 -16.20
C GLN A 255 15.27 -6.85 -15.02
N LEU A 256 13.97 -6.83 -15.35
CA LEU A 256 12.94 -6.91 -14.33
C LEU A 256 12.79 -8.37 -13.84
N GLU A 257 12.66 -8.52 -12.52
CA GLU A 257 12.39 -9.82 -11.88
C GLU A 257 10.92 -10.23 -12.07
N LEU A 258 10.53 -10.45 -13.32
CA LEU A 258 9.21 -10.89 -13.74
C LEU A 258 9.34 -12.06 -14.72
N ASN A 259 8.34 -12.91 -14.76
CA ASN A 259 8.32 -14.03 -15.70
C ASN A 259 7.85 -13.55 -17.08
N GLN A 260 8.52 -14.03 -18.11
CA GLN A 260 8.05 -13.90 -19.49
C GLN A 260 6.78 -14.73 -19.69
N VAL A 261 5.96 -14.34 -20.66
CA VAL A 261 4.73 -15.03 -21.04
C VAL A 261 4.86 -15.70 -22.40
N SER A 262 4.14 -16.80 -22.61
CA SER A 262 4.04 -17.41 -23.94
C SER A 262 3.20 -16.52 -24.87
N MET A 263 3.45 -16.60 -26.17
CA MET A 263 2.84 -15.72 -27.17
C MET A 263 1.32 -15.89 -27.29
N ASP A 264 0.83 -17.06 -26.90
CA ASP A 264 -0.60 -17.42 -26.84
C ASP A 264 -1.30 -17.01 -25.55
N THR A 265 -0.58 -16.49 -24.56
CA THR A 265 -1.16 -16.11 -23.26
C THR A 265 -2.02 -14.87 -23.40
N ILE A 266 -3.28 -14.96 -22.97
CA ILE A 266 -4.17 -13.80 -22.86
C ILE A 266 -3.72 -12.96 -21.66
N PRO A 267 -3.45 -11.64 -21.83
CA PRO A 267 -2.90 -10.79 -20.77
C PRO A 267 -3.95 -10.33 -19.75
N PHE A 268 -4.98 -11.12 -19.57
CA PHE A 268 -6.07 -10.90 -18.63
C PHE A 268 -6.31 -12.15 -17.80
N TRP A 269 -6.80 -11.94 -16.59
CA TRP A 269 -7.31 -13.02 -15.77
C TRP A 269 -8.74 -13.36 -16.16
N TYR A 270 -9.10 -14.64 -16.11
CA TYR A 270 -10.49 -15.06 -16.20
C TYR A 270 -10.97 -15.55 -14.84
N HIS A 271 -12.16 -15.12 -14.43
CA HIS A 271 -12.73 -15.42 -13.12
C HIS A 271 -13.85 -16.44 -13.27
N CYS A 272 -13.62 -17.62 -12.71
CA CYS A 272 -14.61 -18.69 -12.67
C CYS A 272 -15.73 -18.35 -11.66
N ASP A 273 -16.93 -18.88 -11.90
CA ASP A 273 -18.09 -18.72 -10.98
C ASP A 273 -17.80 -19.21 -9.57
N CYS A 274 -16.93 -20.24 -9.41
CA CYS A 274 -16.46 -20.71 -8.11
C CYS A 274 -15.54 -19.72 -7.36
N GLY A 275 -15.22 -18.58 -7.98
CA GLY A 275 -14.26 -17.58 -7.48
C GLY A 275 -12.81 -17.84 -7.85
N GLY A 276 -12.51 -18.93 -8.55
CA GLY A 276 -11.17 -19.27 -9.02
C GLY A 276 -10.68 -18.29 -10.09
N LYS A 277 -9.37 -18.08 -10.14
CA LYS A 277 -8.70 -17.16 -11.06
C LYS A 277 -7.74 -17.94 -11.95
N LEU A 278 -7.90 -17.84 -13.26
CA LEU A 278 -7.12 -18.58 -14.26
C LEU A 278 -6.64 -17.66 -15.39
N LEU A 279 -5.61 -18.12 -16.09
CA LEU A 279 -5.16 -17.53 -17.36
C LEU A 279 -5.78 -18.30 -18.51
N LEU A 280 -6.22 -17.58 -19.53
CA LEU A 280 -6.63 -18.17 -20.81
C LEU A 280 -5.46 -18.12 -21.79
N LYS A 281 -5.49 -19.05 -22.76
CA LYS A 281 -4.61 -19.10 -23.92
C LYS A 281 -5.43 -19.02 -25.20
N SER A 282 -4.92 -18.31 -26.18
CA SER A 282 -5.52 -18.22 -27.51
C SER A 282 -4.98 -19.33 -28.39
N THR A 283 -5.86 -20.03 -29.12
CA THR A 283 -5.47 -20.92 -30.20
C THR A 283 -5.41 -20.16 -31.55
N GLU A 284 -4.85 -20.80 -32.59
CA GLU A 284 -4.82 -20.25 -33.95
C GLU A 284 -6.22 -19.96 -34.53
N GLN A 285 -7.25 -20.62 -34.01
CA GLN A 285 -8.65 -20.44 -34.41
C GLN A 285 -9.39 -19.40 -33.55
N PHE A 286 -8.68 -18.55 -32.82
CA PHE A 286 -9.25 -17.55 -31.91
C PHE A 286 -10.13 -18.15 -30.78
N THR A 287 -9.91 -19.42 -30.43
CA THR A 287 -10.54 -20.03 -29.26
C THR A 287 -9.72 -19.76 -28.03
N LEU A 288 -10.34 -19.16 -27.00
CA LEU A 288 -9.70 -18.95 -25.70
C LEU A 288 -9.96 -20.18 -24.82
N THR A 289 -8.88 -20.80 -24.34
CA THR A 289 -8.97 -22.02 -23.53
C THR A 289 -8.28 -21.85 -22.18
N GLY A 290 -8.79 -22.54 -21.16
CA GLY A 290 -8.17 -22.56 -19.83
C GLY A 290 -8.90 -23.47 -18.87
N ILE A 291 -8.24 -23.83 -17.76
CA ILE A 291 -8.79 -24.71 -16.72
C ILE A 291 -8.76 -23.98 -15.37
N CYS A 292 -9.89 -23.95 -14.69
CA CYS A 292 -9.97 -23.36 -13.36
C CYS A 292 -9.17 -24.19 -12.35
N PRO A 293 -8.18 -23.62 -11.64
CA PRO A 293 -7.37 -24.36 -10.69
C PRO A 293 -8.12 -24.75 -9.40
N VAL A 294 -9.33 -24.19 -9.17
CA VAL A 294 -10.15 -24.47 -7.98
C VAL A 294 -11.14 -25.59 -8.23
N CYS A 295 -11.98 -25.48 -9.27
CA CYS A 295 -13.06 -26.45 -9.54
C CYS A 295 -12.82 -27.33 -10.77
N GLN A 296 -11.68 -27.19 -11.44
CA GLN A 296 -11.28 -27.94 -12.64
C GLN A 296 -12.21 -27.78 -13.85
N LYS A 297 -13.12 -26.76 -13.82
CA LYS A 297 -13.97 -26.43 -14.98
C LYS A 297 -13.09 -25.98 -16.14
N GLU A 298 -13.29 -26.59 -17.29
CA GLU A 298 -12.67 -26.21 -18.56
C GLU A 298 -13.46 -25.08 -19.22
N TYR A 299 -12.76 -24.17 -19.85
CA TYR A 299 -13.31 -23.06 -20.60
C TYR A 299 -12.84 -23.13 -22.05
N HIS A 300 -13.81 -23.02 -22.98
CA HIS A 300 -13.60 -22.94 -24.43
C HIS A 300 -14.49 -21.80 -24.94
N ILE A 301 -13.89 -20.64 -25.21
CA ILE A 301 -14.59 -19.44 -25.66
C ILE A 301 -14.20 -19.22 -27.11
N GLN A 302 -15.10 -19.52 -28.04
CA GLN A 302 -14.89 -19.25 -29.44
C GLN A 302 -15.12 -17.79 -29.74
N CYS A 303 -14.14 -17.15 -30.39
CA CYS A 303 -14.21 -15.76 -30.82
C CYS A 303 -13.97 -15.64 -32.33
N ASN A 304 -14.38 -14.52 -32.89
CA ASN A 304 -13.96 -14.15 -34.25
C ASN A 304 -12.57 -13.44 -34.21
N SER A 305 -11.99 -13.23 -35.38
CA SER A 305 -10.64 -12.63 -35.50
C SER A 305 -10.53 -11.18 -34.97
N GLN A 306 -11.65 -10.50 -34.82
CA GLN A 306 -11.73 -9.13 -34.28
C GLN A 306 -12.15 -9.07 -32.81
N PHE A 307 -12.40 -10.22 -32.18
CA PHE A 307 -12.93 -10.32 -30.82
C PHE A 307 -14.18 -9.46 -30.56
N SER A 308 -14.99 -9.19 -31.61
CA SER A 308 -16.20 -8.37 -31.47
C SER A 308 -17.29 -9.08 -30.66
N ASP A 309 -17.22 -10.39 -30.54
CA ASP A 309 -18.10 -11.27 -29.77
C ASP A 309 -17.63 -11.56 -28.35
N ILE A 310 -16.54 -10.95 -27.89
CA ILE A 310 -15.99 -11.14 -26.54
C ILE A 310 -16.84 -10.49 -25.43
N ASN A 311 -17.67 -9.52 -25.76
CA ASN A 311 -18.42 -8.70 -24.79
C ASN A 311 -19.19 -9.51 -23.73
N PRO A 312 -19.88 -10.64 -24.03
CA PRO A 312 -20.55 -11.44 -23.00
C PRO A 312 -19.62 -12.00 -21.92
N TYR A 313 -18.33 -12.15 -22.25
CA TYR A 313 -17.33 -12.74 -21.36
C TYR A 313 -16.53 -11.70 -20.56
N LEU A 314 -16.63 -10.41 -20.90
CA LEU A 314 -15.89 -9.35 -20.22
C LEU A 314 -16.23 -9.25 -18.72
N GLU A 315 -17.44 -9.63 -18.32
CA GLU A 315 -17.82 -9.68 -16.90
C GLU A 315 -17.04 -10.73 -16.08
N HIS A 316 -16.36 -11.65 -16.76
CA HIS A 316 -15.47 -12.64 -16.16
C HIS A 316 -13.99 -12.33 -16.39
N MET A 317 -13.65 -11.28 -17.15
CA MET A 317 -12.28 -10.93 -17.50
C MET A 317 -11.76 -9.83 -16.57
N GLY A 318 -10.75 -10.15 -15.75
CA GLY A 318 -10.14 -9.23 -14.80
C GLY A 318 -8.78 -8.72 -15.24
N PHE A 319 -8.43 -7.54 -14.78
CA PHE A 319 -7.15 -6.93 -15.08
C PHE A 319 -5.97 -7.64 -14.38
N ASN A 320 -4.83 -7.72 -15.05
CA ASN A 320 -3.56 -7.80 -14.37
C ASN A 320 -2.99 -6.37 -14.15
N ALA A 321 -1.84 -6.25 -13.50
CA ALA A 321 -1.28 -4.93 -13.16
C ALA A 321 -0.89 -4.11 -14.41
N VAL A 322 -0.44 -4.76 -15.48
CA VAL A 322 -0.02 -4.10 -16.73
C VAL A 322 -1.24 -3.69 -17.55
N THR A 323 -2.15 -4.64 -17.80
CA THR A 323 -3.35 -4.36 -18.61
C THR A 323 -4.27 -3.34 -17.96
N ARG A 324 -4.34 -3.31 -16.63
CA ARG A 324 -5.07 -2.28 -15.90
C ARG A 324 -4.56 -0.89 -16.25
N ASN A 325 -3.24 -0.66 -16.17
CA ASN A 325 -2.67 0.63 -16.47
C ASN A 325 -2.92 1.02 -17.93
N VAL A 326 -2.74 0.10 -18.88
CA VAL A 326 -2.97 0.36 -20.30
C VAL A 326 -4.43 0.71 -20.59
N ILE A 327 -5.37 -0.13 -20.09
CA ILE A 327 -6.82 0.03 -20.38
C ILE A 327 -7.38 1.30 -19.73
N LEU A 328 -7.04 1.59 -18.47
CA LEU A 328 -7.55 2.81 -17.85
C LEU A 328 -6.93 4.05 -18.50
N SER A 329 -5.64 4.04 -18.75
CA SER A 329 -4.98 5.18 -19.40
C SER A 329 -5.62 5.53 -20.75
N GLU A 330 -5.92 4.53 -21.57
CA GLU A 330 -6.61 4.74 -22.85
C GLU A 330 -8.09 5.04 -22.63
N GLY A 331 -8.79 4.24 -21.81
CA GLY A 331 -10.25 4.25 -21.69
C GLY A 331 -10.80 5.52 -21.03
N ILE A 332 -10.21 6.00 -19.94
CA ILE A 332 -10.63 7.24 -19.29
C ILE A 332 -9.74 8.43 -19.62
N GLY A 333 -8.75 8.24 -20.46
CA GLY A 333 -7.83 9.30 -20.85
C GLY A 333 -6.98 9.81 -19.69
N THR A 334 -6.42 8.92 -18.88
CA THR A 334 -5.62 9.30 -17.71
C THR A 334 -4.51 10.27 -18.07
N SER A 335 -4.49 11.41 -17.40
CA SER A 335 -3.44 12.42 -17.53
C SER A 335 -2.26 12.11 -16.61
N ILE A 336 -2.56 11.71 -15.37
CA ILE A 336 -1.55 11.43 -14.34
C ILE A 336 -1.90 10.11 -13.64
N PHE A 337 -0.91 9.21 -13.58
CA PHE A 337 -0.98 7.97 -12.81
C PHE A 337 -0.05 8.05 -11.60
N VAL A 338 -0.58 7.92 -10.38
CA VAL A 338 0.23 7.87 -9.16
C VAL A 338 0.61 6.42 -8.87
N SER A 339 1.89 6.11 -9.05
CA SER A 339 2.46 4.78 -8.83
C SER A 339 3.04 4.63 -7.42
N GLY A 340 3.06 3.40 -6.91
CA GLY A 340 3.87 3.06 -5.74
C GLY A 340 5.37 2.99 -6.09
N SER A 341 6.24 3.13 -5.10
CA SER A 341 7.70 3.08 -5.26
C SER A 341 8.28 1.68 -5.48
N GLY A 342 7.48 0.62 -5.31
CA GLY A 342 7.90 -0.77 -5.43
C GLY A 342 7.52 -1.41 -6.77
N GLY A 343 6.94 -2.62 -6.75
CA GLY A 343 6.55 -3.38 -7.93
C GLY A 343 5.65 -2.64 -8.92
N SER A 344 4.82 -1.71 -8.44
CA SER A 344 3.96 -0.87 -9.28
C SER A 344 4.74 -0.07 -10.33
N LEU A 345 5.94 0.41 -9.99
CA LEU A 345 6.79 1.17 -10.92
C LEU A 345 7.31 0.29 -12.07
N LYS A 346 7.66 -0.98 -11.78
CA LYS A 346 8.06 -1.95 -12.80
C LYS A 346 6.93 -2.17 -13.82
N TYR A 347 5.69 -2.32 -13.34
CA TYR A 347 4.52 -2.50 -14.21
C TYR A 347 4.21 -1.24 -15.04
N SER A 348 4.38 -0.03 -14.49
CA SER A 348 4.20 1.21 -15.25
C SER A 348 5.17 1.32 -16.42
N THR A 349 6.45 0.96 -16.23
CA THR A 349 7.44 0.95 -17.31
C THR A 349 7.03 0.01 -18.46
N ILE A 350 6.54 -1.19 -18.12
CA ILE A 350 6.05 -2.15 -19.13
C ILE A 350 4.81 -1.60 -19.84
N SER A 351 3.85 -1.04 -19.08
CA SER A 351 2.62 -0.47 -19.63
C SER A 351 2.90 0.67 -20.60
N ASP A 352 3.86 1.55 -20.29
CA ASP A 352 4.25 2.67 -21.14
C ASP A 352 4.83 2.18 -22.48
N LEU A 353 5.67 1.13 -22.45
CA LEU A 353 6.23 0.53 -23.66
C LEU A 353 5.13 -0.11 -24.52
N ILE A 354 4.22 -0.86 -23.90
CA ILE A 354 3.09 -1.48 -24.60
C ILE A 354 2.17 -0.40 -25.20
N SER A 355 1.83 0.63 -24.43
CA SER A 355 0.99 1.72 -24.91
C SER A 355 1.62 2.45 -26.10
N ARG A 356 2.94 2.63 -26.09
CA ARG A 356 3.69 3.22 -27.21
C ARG A 356 3.61 2.37 -28.47
N GLU A 357 3.86 1.05 -28.37
CA GLU A 357 3.82 0.14 -29.50
C GLU A 357 2.41 -0.03 -30.08
N LEU A 358 1.39 0.07 -29.24
CA LEU A 358 -0.02 -0.02 -29.65
C LEU A 358 -0.64 1.35 -30.01
N ASN A 359 0.14 2.42 -29.98
CA ASN A 359 -0.30 3.80 -30.20
C ASN A 359 -1.49 4.16 -29.30
N LEU A 360 -1.37 3.84 -28.01
CA LEU A 360 -2.35 4.16 -26.95
C LEU A 360 -1.84 5.30 -26.08
N ARG A 361 -2.73 5.87 -25.30
CA ARG A 361 -2.43 6.97 -24.37
C ARG A 361 -1.44 6.54 -23.29
N ILE A 362 -0.45 7.39 -23.02
CA ILE A 362 0.55 7.20 -21.97
C ILE A 362 0.38 8.33 -20.95
N PRO A 363 0.01 8.03 -19.69
CA PRO A 363 -0.10 9.04 -18.65
C PRO A 363 1.29 9.46 -18.14
N LEU A 364 1.37 10.62 -17.51
CA LEU A 364 2.52 10.89 -16.67
C LEU A 364 2.45 10.03 -15.41
N THR A 365 3.41 9.15 -15.23
CA THR A 365 3.56 8.37 -14.00
C THR A 365 4.34 9.18 -12.96
N VAL A 366 3.74 9.40 -11.80
CA VAL A 366 4.37 10.05 -10.64
C VAL A 366 4.57 9.02 -9.54
N SER A 367 5.78 8.90 -9.02
CA SER A 367 6.09 8.02 -7.90
C SER A 367 6.78 8.78 -6.78
N TRP A 368 6.26 8.68 -5.57
CA TRP A 368 6.87 9.26 -4.38
C TRP A 368 7.71 8.21 -3.65
N ILE A 369 9.03 8.41 -3.66
CA ILE A 369 10.01 7.57 -2.98
C ILE A 369 10.37 8.25 -1.66
N SER A 370 9.98 7.62 -0.56
CA SER A 370 10.20 8.15 0.79
C SER A 370 10.32 7.04 1.81
N ARG A 371 11.11 7.29 2.84
CA ARG A 371 11.03 6.58 4.13
C ARG A 371 10.22 7.42 5.11
N ASP A 372 9.63 6.77 6.09
CA ASP A 372 8.89 7.40 7.18
C ASP A 372 9.73 7.28 8.46
N TYR A 373 10.06 8.41 9.07
CA TYR A 373 10.79 8.50 10.32
C TYR A 373 9.87 9.08 11.40
N TYR A 374 9.44 8.24 12.31
CA TYR A 374 8.46 8.56 13.32
C TYR A 374 8.88 8.03 14.69
N LEU A 375 9.11 8.93 15.65
CA LEU A 375 9.33 8.59 17.04
C LEU A 375 7.99 8.53 17.79
N GLY A 376 7.23 7.50 17.53
CA GLY A 376 5.99 7.25 18.26
C GLY A 376 6.23 6.85 19.72
N PRO A 377 5.14 6.76 20.52
CA PRO A 377 5.24 6.45 21.94
C PRO A 377 6.05 5.17 22.25
N VAL A 378 5.88 4.14 21.43
CA VAL A 378 6.62 2.87 21.57
C VAL A 378 8.11 3.05 21.32
N HIS A 379 8.49 3.78 20.27
CA HIS A 379 9.89 4.06 19.94
C HIS A 379 10.57 4.87 21.04
N LYS A 380 9.90 5.91 21.58
CA LYS A 380 10.41 6.74 22.68
C LYS A 380 10.66 5.92 23.93
N THR A 381 9.71 5.07 24.31
CA THR A 381 9.85 4.22 25.49
C THR A 381 11.01 3.22 25.32
N GLY A 382 11.08 2.54 24.15
CA GLY A 382 12.19 1.63 23.87
C GLY A 382 13.55 2.34 23.88
N LEU A 383 13.63 3.55 23.34
CA LEU A 383 14.82 4.39 23.36
C LEU A 383 15.23 4.77 24.80
N GLN A 384 14.28 5.18 25.65
CA GLN A 384 14.54 5.49 27.06
C GLN A 384 15.01 4.27 27.85
N ASP A 385 14.44 3.09 27.58
CA ASP A 385 14.87 1.85 28.20
C ASP A 385 16.31 1.48 27.81
N LEU A 386 16.69 1.68 26.54
CA LEU A 386 18.08 1.49 26.09
C LEU A 386 19.02 2.48 26.80
N ILE A 387 18.67 3.76 26.80
CA ILE A 387 19.45 4.83 27.45
C ILE A 387 19.70 4.47 28.92
N LYS A 388 18.64 4.08 29.64
CA LYS A 388 18.72 3.73 31.07
C LYS A 388 19.54 2.46 31.29
N MET A 389 19.32 1.42 30.51
CA MET A 389 19.99 0.13 30.69
C MET A 389 21.48 0.19 30.41
N TYR A 390 21.86 0.87 29.34
CA TYR A 390 23.25 0.92 28.88
C TYR A 390 23.99 2.18 29.30
N LYS A 391 23.31 3.10 30.01
CA LYS A 391 23.87 4.42 30.42
C LYS A 391 24.47 5.19 29.24
N ILE A 392 23.77 5.16 28.11
CA ILE A 392 24.12 5.92 26.90
C ILE A 392 23.26 7.18 26.79
N SER A 393 23.60 8.07 25.88
CA SER A 393 22.82 9.26 25.55
C SER A 393 22.20 9.15 24.17
N ILE A 394 21.30 10.07 23.83
CA ILE A 394 20.80 10.21 22.45
C ILE A 394 21.95 10.57 21.50
N ASP A 395 22.87 11.41 21.94
CA ASP A 395 24.05 11.80 21.15
C ASP A 395 24.96 10.61 20.85
N ASP A 396 25.13 9.68 21.79
CA ASP A 396 25.84 8.42 21.53
C ASP A 396 25.18 7.59 20.41
N ILE A 397 23.85 7.57 20.38
CA ILE A 397 23.09 6.87 19.34
C ILE A 397 23.27 7.58 17.98
N ILE A 398 23.18 8.91 17.97
CA ILE A 398 23.33 9.73 16.77
C ILE A 398 24.75 9.65 16.21
N SER A 399 25.78 9.62 17.07
CA SER A 399 27.20 9.51 16.66
C SER A 399 27.65 8.09 16.33
N SER A 400 26.76 7.09 16.51
CA SER A 400 27.04 5.65 16.39
C SER A 400 27.98 5.09 17.48
N GLU A 401 28.38 5.87 18.49
CA GLU A 401 29.18 5.42 19.63
C GLU A 401 28.43 4.44 20.55
N ALA A 402 27.07 4.51 20.49
CA ALA A 402 26.22 3.58 21.24
C ALA A 402 26.55 2.12 20.96
N ASN A 403 26.94 1.78 19.73
CA ASN A 403 27.25 0.40 19.35
C ASN A 403 28.41 -0.16 20.17
N ASP A 404 29.48 0.59 20.35
CA ASP A 404 30.65 0.17 21.13
C ASP A 404 30.32 0.05 22.62
N LYS A 405 29.54 1.00 23.15
CA LYS A 405 29.08 0.99 24.55
C LYS A 405 28.16 -0.20 24.83
N LEU A 406 27.21 -0.49 23.93
CA LEU A 406 26.32 -1.66 24.02
C LEU A 406 27.13 -2.97 23.97
N ASN A 407 28.02 -3.10 23.00
CA ASN A 407 28.83 -4.30 22.81
C ASN A 407 29.75 -4.53 24.01
N HIS A 408 30.37 -3.47 24.55
CA HIS A 408 31.18 -3.54 25.76
C HIS A 408 30.34 -4.05 26.94
N HIS A 409 29.17 -3.44 27.18
CA HIS A 409 28.27 -3.84 28.26
C HIS A 409 27.81 -5.31 28.13
N LEU A 410 27.39 -5.73 26.93
CA LEU A 410 27.00 -7.12 26.67
C LEU A 410 28.17 -8.09 26.84
N SER A 411 29.38 -7.69 26.47
CA SER A 411 30.59 -8.52 26.66
C SER A 411 30.92 -8.71 28.13
N VAL A 412 30.75 -7.67 28.96
CA VAL A 412 30.94 -7.77 30.42
C VAL A 412 29.91 -8.73 31.02
N LEU A 413 28.62 -8.52 30.71
CA LEU A 413 27.55 -9.42 31.18
C LEU A 413 27.77 -10.88 30.77
N LYS A 414 28.31 -11.12 29.57
CA LYS A 414 28.61 -12.44 29.08
C LYS A 414 29.77 -13.08 29.85
N LYS A 415 30.84 -12.31 30.09
CA LYS A 415 31.98 -12.79 30.92
C LYS A 415 31.52 -13.13 32.32
N ASP A 416 30.72 -12.28 32.97
CA ASP A 416 30.18 -12.56 34.30
C ASP A 416 29.32 -13.84 34.31
N LEU A 417 28.51 -14.04 33.26
CA LEU A 417 27.73 -15.26 33.10
C LEU A 417 28.59 -16.50 32.92
N ASP A 418 29.67 -16.42 32.14
CA ASP A 418 30.56 -17.54 31.87
C ASP A 418 31.37 -17.90 33.13
N LEU A 419 31.86 -16.94 33.92
CA LEU A 419 32.52 -17.17 35.20
C LEU A 419 31.60 -17.93 36.18
N VAL A 420 30.34 -17.49 36.33
CA VAL A 420 29.38 -18.19 37.22
C VAL A 420 29.06 -19.59 36.72
N ARG A 421 29.11 -19.83 35.41
CA ARG A 421 28.93 -21.18 34.82
C ARG A 421 30.10 -22.10 35.14
N GLU A 422 31.32 -21.59 35.10
CA GLU A 422 32.54 -22.35 35.41
C GLU A 422 32.63 -22.72 36.88
N GLU A 423 32.29 -21.81 37.78
CA GLU A 423 32.34 -22.03 39.24
C GLU A 423 31.32 -23.05 39.76
N ARG A 424 30.26 -23.35 39.00
CA ARG A 424 29.19 -24.36 39.26
C ARG A 424 28.53 -24.33 40.65
N ASN A 425 28.84 -23.34 41.49
CA ASN A 425 28.51 -23.36 42.92
C ASN A 425 27.19 -22.67 43.29
N ASP A 426 26.65 -21.79 42.46
CA ASP A 426 25.41 -21.07 42.75
C ASP A 426 24.44 -21.03 41.56
N ARG A 427 23.48 -21.96 41.58
CA ARG A 427 22.41 -22.04 40.56
C ARG A 427 21.50 -20.78 40.56
N LYS A 428 21.35 -20.09 41.71
CA LYS A 428 20.52 -18.89 41.81
C LYS A 428 21.20 -17.71 41.14
N LEU A 429 22.51 -17.54 41.42
CA LEU A 429 23.32 -16.49 40.80
C LEU A 429 23.41 -16.71 39.28
N LEU A 430 23.62 -17.93 38.84
CA LEU A 430 23.62 -18.28 37.41
C LEU A 430 22.33 -17.89 36.72
N LYS A 431 21.18 -18.18 37.36
CA LYS A 431 19.86 -17.80 36.82
C LYS A 431 19.69 -16.30 36.73
N ILE A 432 20.17 -15.54 37.72
CA ILE A 432 20.12 -14.07 37.74
C ILE A 432 20.98 -13.50 36.60
N GLN A 433 22.23 -13.91 36.45
CA GLN A 433 23.13 -13.43 35.42
C GLN A 433 22.62 -13.80 34.01
N MET A 434 22.11 -15.00 33.82
CA MET A 434 21.52 -15.44 32.57
C MET A 434 20.29 -14.58 32.22
N ASN A 435 19.42 -14.29 33.19
CA ASN A 435 18.24 -13.43 32.97
C ASN A 435 18.67 -11.99 32.62
N THR A 436 19.67 -11.43 33.32
CA THR A 436 20.18 -10.08 33.07
C THR A 436 20.75 -9.96 31.66
N TYR A 437 21.61 -10.90 31.25
CA TYR A 437 22.16 -10.95 29.89
C TYR A 437 21.07 -11.06 28.83
N ASN A 438 20.15 -12.03 28.98
CA ASN A 438 19.06 -12.26 28.03
C ASN A 438 18.10 -11.05 27.95
N ASN A 439 17.81 -10.39 29.08
CA ASN A 439 16.95 -9.20 29.09
C ASN A 439 17.59 -8.04 28.33
N SER A 440 18.91 -7.82 28.53
CA SER A 440 19.66 -6.80 27.80
C SER A 440 19.66 -7.06 26.30
N LEU A 441 19.96 -8.31 25.91
CA LEU A 441 19.96 -8.75 24.52
C LEU A 441 18.59 -8.59 23.87
N ASN A 442 17.53 -9.06 24.55
CA ASN A 442 16.15 -8.98 24.08
C ASN A 442 15.70 -7.52 23.94
N LEU A 443 16.01 -6.63 24.90
CA LEU A 443 15.65 -5.21 24.78
C LEU A 443 16.26 -4.59 23.53
N THR A 444 17.56 -4.78 23.31
CA THR A 444 18.25 -4.27 22.12
C THR A 444 17.64 -4.78 20.84
N HIS A 445 17.36 -6.09 20.76
CA HIS A 445 16.72 -6.70 19.60
C HIS A 445 15.31 -6.15 19.36
N ASN A 446 14.51 -6.01 20.42
CA ASN A 446 13.12 -5.56 20.35
C ASN A 446 13.02 -4.09 19.92
N VAL A 447 13.88 -3.23 20.45
CA VAL A 447 13.93 -1.81 20.03
C VAL A 447 14.35 -1.73 18.56
N LYS A 448 15.41 -2.43 18.16
CA LYS A 448 15.85 -2.46 16.77
C LYS A 448 14.73 -2.94 15.82
N THR A 449 14.00 -3.97 16.21
CA THR A 449 12.88 -4.49 15.44
C THR A 449 11.73 -3.49 15.34
N SER A 450 11.37 -2.80 16.44
CA SER A 450 10.30 -1.79 16.43
C SER A 450 10.64 -0.63 15.49
N PHE A 451 11.90 -0.17 15.47
CA PHE A 451 12.35 0.88 14.53
C PHE A 451 12.42 0.44 13.07
N ALA A 452 12.47 -0.85 12.79
CA ALA A 452 12.45 -1.37 11.43
C ALA A 452 11.04 -1.44 10.80
N ILE A 453 9.98 -1.28 11.61
CA ILE A 453 8.61 -1.35 11.13
C ILE A 453 8.19 -0.01 10.52
N ILE A 454 7.60 -0.09 9.32
CA ILE A 454 6.97 1.08 8.70
C ILE A 454 5.69 1.40 9.49
N PRO A 455 5.50 2.63 9.97
CA PRO A 455 4.34 2.98 10.77
C PRO A 455 3.05 2.79 9.99
N SER A 456 2.03 2.24 10.62
CA SER A 456 0.65 2.25 10.15
C SER A 456 -0.03 3.57 10.52
N MET A 457 -1.20 3.85 9.95
CA MET A 457 -1.93 5.08 10.32
C MET A 457 -2.32 5.12 11.78
N ILE A 458 -2.66 3.97 12.38
CA ILE A 458 -3.00 3.93 13.80
C ILE A 458 -1.79 4.24 14.71
N ASP A 459 -0.58 3.87 14.29
CA ASP A 459 0.63 4.26 15.00
C ASP A 459 0.86 5.78 14.94
N LEU A 460 0.62 6.37 13.77
CA LEU A 460 0.73 7.82 13.60
C LEU A 460 -0.34 8.55 14.44
N PHE A 461 -1.58 8.12 14.41
CA PHE A 461 -2.67 8.68 15.23
C PHE A 461 -2.46 8.48 16.74
N ALA A 462 -1.65 7.49 17.13
CA ALA A 462 -1.28 7.33 18.53
C ALA A 462 -0.41 8.46 19.10
N GLY A 463 0.18 9.28 18.27
CA GLY A 463 1.04 10.38 18.71
C GLY A 463 0.88 11.69 17.94
N MET A 464 -0.03 11.76 16.97
CA MET A 464 -0.17 12.94 16.10
C MET A 464 -1.61 13.11 15.64
N GLU A 465 -2.02 14.35 15.47
CA GLU A 465 -3.28 14.70 14.80
C GLU A 465 -3.18 14.51 13.28
N SER A 466 -4.30 14.25 12.63
CA SER A 466 -4.40 14.07 11.17
C SER A 466 -3.87 15.26 10.39
N SER A 467 -4.07 16.48 10.89
CA SER A 467 -3.55 17.73 10.33
C SER A 467 -2.02 17.79 10.32
N GLN A 468 -1.38 17.30 11.39
CA GLN A 468 0.09 17.22 11.49
C GLN A 468 0.66 16.18 10.51
N ILE A 469 -0.02 15.04 10.37
CA ILE A 469 0.37 13.98 9.43
C ILE A 469 0.31 14.50 7.99
N THR A 470 -0.83 15.05 7.58
CA THR A 470 -1.01 15.60 6.23
C THR A 470 -0.13 16.83 5.97
N GLY A 471 0.11 17.64 6.98
CA GLY A 471 1.08 18.74 6.94
C GLY A 471 2.52 18.26 6.70
N ALA A 472 2.96 17.20 7.37
CA ALA A 472 4.27 16.59 7.14
C ALA A 472 4.40 16.04 5.70
N TRP A 473 3.35 15.42 5.17
CA TRP A 473 3.32 14.95 3.78
C TRP A 473 3.38 16.11 2.78
N SER A 474 2.58 17.15 2.98
CA SER A 474 2.62 18.36 2.14
C SER A 474 4.01 19.00 2.14
N ASN A 475 4.60 19.15 3.32
CA ASN A 475 5.93 19.72 3.47
C ASN A 475 6.99 18.88 2.76
N ALA A 476 6.91 17.55 2.88
CA ALA A 476 7.82 16.65 2.19
C ALA A 476 7.71 16.76 0.66
N ILE A 477 6.50 16.86 0.11
CA ILE A 477 6.30 17.03 -1.33
C ILE A 477 6.83 18.39 -1.80
N LYS A 478 6.52 19.47 -1.11
CA LYS A 478 7.00 20.83 -1.44
C LYS A 478 8.52 20.94 -1.51
N HIS A 479 9.23 20.24 -0.62
CA HIS A 479 10.68 20.26 -0.53
C HIS A 479 11.34 19.01 -1.13
N SER A 480 10.61 18.27 -1.97
CA SER A 480 11.15 17.07 -2.61
C SER A 480 12.10 17.42 -3.76
N SER A 481 13.12 16.59 -3.94
CA SER A 481 13.87 16.59 -5.19
C SER A 481 13.08 15.85 -6.25
N VAL A 482 13.07 16.40 -7.46
CA VAL A 482 12.35 15.82 -8.58
C VAL A 482 13.36 15.27 -9.59
N GLU A 483 13.21 14.00 -9.91
CA GLU A 483 14.01 13.29 -10.89
C GLU A 483 13.11 12.86 -12.06
N LYS A 484 13.35 13.42 -13.25
CA LYS A 484 12.68 13.02 -14.47
C LYS A 484 13.46 11.86 -15.07
N MET A 485 12.91 10.64 -14.98
CA MET A 485 13.58 9.43 -15.48
C MET A 485 13.51 9.34 -17.00
N HIS A 486 12.36 9.68 -17.57
CA HIS A 486 12.10 9.81 -19.00
C HIS A 486 10.85 10.67 -19.21
N SER A 487 10.40 10.85 -20.46
CA SER A 487 9.31 11.78 -20.79
C SER A 487 8.01 11.58 -20.00
N CYS A 488 7.73 10.35 -19.55
CA CYS A 488 6.47 9.98 -18.91
C CYS A 488 6.63 9.49 -17.45
N LEU A 489 7.83 9.57 -16.85
CA LEU A 489 8.07 9.10 -15.48
C LEU A 489 8.81 10.15 -14.65
N VAL A 490 8.19 10.55 -13.56
CA VAL A 490 8.74 11.47 -12.56
C VAL A 490 8.81 10.77 -11.21
N LYS A 491 9.98 10.80 -10.58
CA LYS A 491 10.17 10.39 -9.19
C LYS A 491 10.36 11.62 -8.32
N ILE A 492 9.55 11.72 -7.28
CA ILE A 492 9.75 12.68 -6.21
C ILE A 492 10.41 11.96 -5.03
N LYS A 493 11.51 12.52 -4.54
CA LYS A 493 12.32 11.90 -3.48
C LYS A 493 12.37 12.85 -2.30
N LYS A 494 11.74 12.47 -1.22
CA LYS A 494 11.86 13.12 0.07
C LYS A 494 11.32 12.20 1.16
N ASP A 495 12.14 11.97 2.14
CA ASP A 495 11.73 11.27 3.36
C ASP A 495 10.73 12.12 4.15
N VAL A 496 9.83 11.47 4.86
CA VAL A 496 8.90 12.12 5.80
C VAL A 496 9.47 11.93 7.20
N CYS A 497 9.79 13.06 7.84
CA CYS A 497 10.13 13.10 9.25
C CYS A 497 8.92 13.73 9.97
N TYR A 498 8.30 12.95 10.83
CA TYR A 498 7.17 13.44 11.63
C TYR A 498 7.71 14.16 12.86
N GLU A 499 7.39 15.44 12.98
CA GLU A 499 7.81 16.27 14.10
C GLU A 499 7.07 15.87 15.37
N ASP A 500 7.84 15.71 16.43
CA ASP A 500 7.33 15.61 17.79
C ASP A 500 7.66 16.91 18.53
N LYS A 501 6.69 17.80 18.58
CA LYS A 501 6.86 19.12 19.23
C LYS A 501 7.14 19.03 20.73
N GLU A 502 6.71 17.93 21.38
CA GLU A 502 6.87 17.76 22.82
C GLU A 502 8.26 17.26 23.21
N SER A 503 8.93 16.48 22.37
CA SER A 503 10.25 15.91 22.69
C SER A 503 11.42 16.86 22.47
N GLY A 504 11.23 17.94 21.72
CA GLY A 504 12.30 18.85 21.33
C GLY A 504 13.33 18.24 20.36
N ILE A 505 13.08 17.03 19.87
CA ILE A 505 13.97 16.33 18.92
C ILE A 505 13.69 16.87 17.51
N SER A 506 14.71 17.38 16.85
CA SER A 506 14.56 17.89 15.48
C SER A 506 14.27 16.77 14.47
N PRO A 507 13.58 17.04 13.35
CA PRO A 507 13.36 16.05 12.30
C PRO A 507 14.65 15.39 11.77
N ASN A 508 15.74 16.14 11.72
CA ASN A 508 17.04 15.61 11.31
C ASN A 508 17.62 14.63 12.34
N ASP A 509 17.40 14.89 13.62
CA ASP A 509 17.88 14.02 14.69
C ASP A 509 17.04 12.74 14.77
N VAL A 510 15.72 12.80 14.50
CA VAL A 510 14.89 11.60 14.35
C VAL A 510 15.50 10.65 13.32
N LYS A 511 15.88 11.14 12.15
CA LYS A 511 16.54 10.32 11.12
C LYS A 511 17.85 9.72 11.61
N LYS A 512 18.71 10.51 12.25
CA LYS A 512 19.98 10.03 12.80
C LYS A 512 19.78 8.97 13.90
N ILE A 513 18.75 9.11 14.73
CA ILE A 513 18.39 8.10 15.72
C ILE A 513 18.02 6.78 15.03
N TYR A 514 17.21 6.82 13.97
CA TYR A 514 16.88 5.63 13.19
C TYR A 514 18.11 4.96 12.60
N ASP A 515 19.02 5.76 12.01
CA ASP A 515 20.27 5.25 11.42
C ASP A 515 21.18 4.67 12.53
N GLY A 516 21.29 5.34 13.68
CA GLY A 516 22.06 4.86 14.83
C GLY A 516 21.52 3.55 15.41
N ILE A 517 20.20 3.43 15.60
CA ILE A 517 19.56 2.19 16.06
C ILE A 517 19.74 1.06 15.04
N ALA A 518 19.62 1.35 13.74
CA ALA A 518 19.85 0.36 12.70
C ALA A 518 21.30 -0.15 12.68
N ALA A 519 22.26 0.71 12.99
CA ALA A 519 23.68 0.39 13.03
C ALA A 519 24.09 -0.49 14.24
N ILE A 520 23.27 -0.57 15.31
CA ILE A 520 23.54 -1.41 16.47
C ILE A 520 23.68 -2.88 16.02
N ARG A 521 24.82 -3.48 16.33
CA ARG A 521 25.06 -4.91 16.10
C ARG A 521 24.71 -5.68 17.37
N VAL A 522 23.77 -6.59 17.26
CA VAL A 522 23.42 -7.52 18.35
C VAL A 522 24.29 -8.76 18.15
N PRO A 523 25.09 -9.18 19.15
CA PRO A 523 25.98 -10.34 19.05
C PRO A 523 25.23 -11.65 18.85
#